data_3b1c1ff58e1886c9b5663cd45d27f2b9
#
_entry.id   3b1c1ff58e1886c9b5663cd45d27f2b9
#
_cell.length_a   1.000
_cell.length_b   1.000
_cell.length_c   1.000
_cell.angle_alpha   90.00
_cell.angle_beta   90.00
_cell.angle_gamma   90.00
#
_symmetry.space_group_name_H-M   'P 1'
#
loop_
_entity.id
_entity.type
_entity.pdbx_description
1 polymer ?
#
loop_
_entity_poly.entity_id
_entity_poly.type
_entity_poly.pdbx_seq_one_letter_code
_entity_poly.pdbx_strand_id
1 'polypeptide(L)'
;SNRGPVIDYDNKELVHFFFNELSKYVKKYNCLYLRVDPYLPYQYLNHDGEIIGNAGHDWFFNKMEELGFEHEGFHKGFHPILQVRYHSVLDLKDKSSKDILKGMDSLRKRNTKKVQKNGVKVRFLSEDELPIFRSFMEDTTETKEFADRDDSFYYNRFKHFKDRVLVPLAYIDFDEYIEELNNERDVLNKDLNKALKDIEKRPDNKKAYNKKDNLQQQLDANQQKIDEAKNLQQEHGNELPISAGYFFINPFEVVYYAGGTSNRYRHYAGSYAIQWKMINYALEHGIDRYNFYGVSGDFSEDAEDVGVIKFKKGYNADVIEYVGDFIKPINKPMYAIYNALKKLKK
;
A
#
# COMPACT_ATOMS: atom_id res chain seq x y z
N SER A 1 -14.75 14.69 -12.56
CA SER A 1 -14.89 13.95 -11.29
C SER A 1 -13.85 12.85 -11.26
N ASN A 2 -12.97 12.88 -10.27
CA ASN A 2 -11.98 11.83 -10.06
C ASN A 2 -12.63 10.70 -9.24
N ARG A 3 -12.49 9.44 -9.69
CA ARG A 3 -13.11 8.26 -9.09
C ARG A 3 -14.62 8.42 -8.86
N GLY A 4 -15.30 8.96 -9.86
CA GLY A 4 -16.73 9.20 -9.80
C GLY A 4 -17.36 9.52 -11.15
N PRO A 5 -18.68 9.72 -11.16
CA PRO A 5 -19.59 9.87 -10.02
C PRO A 5 -19.81 8.56 -9.25
N VAL A 6 -20.30 8.67 -8.01
CA VAL A 6 -20.71 7.51 -7.20
C VAL A 6 -22.20 7.27 -7.44
N ILE A 7 -22.49 6.27 -8.25
CA ILE A 7 -23.86 5.83 -8.60
C ILE A 7 -23.89 4.31 -8.68
N ASP A 8 -25.06 3.72 -8.72
CA ASP A 8 -25.25 2.31 -9.04
C ASP A 8 -25.03 2.08 -10.53
N TYR A 9 -23.87 1.58 -10.90
CA TYR A 9 -23.49 1.29 -12.28
C TYR A 9 -24.15 0.03 -12.85
N ASP A 10 -24.71 -0.85 -12.04
CA ASP A 10 -25.46 -2.02 -12.51
C ASP A 10 -26.84 -1.61 -13.02
N ASN A 11 -27.36 -0.47 -12.57
CA ASN A 11 -28.60 0.13 -13.05
C ASN A 11 -28.35 0.98 -14.31
N LYS A 12 -28.48 0.34 -15.49
CA LYS A 12 -28.22 0.99 -16.79
C LYS A 12 -29.12 2.17 -17.09
N GLU A 13 -30.37 2.16 -16.60
CA GLU A 13 -31.30 3.27 -16.75
C GLU A 13 -30.90 4.48 -15.92
N LEU A 14 -30.48 4.24 -14.68
CA LEU A 14 -29.95 5.27 -13.81
C LEU A 14 -28.67 5.89 -14.40
N VAL A 15 -27.78 5.08 -14.94
CA VAL A 15 -26.54 5.56 -15.60
C VAL A 15 -26.91 6.48 -16.77
N HIS A 16 -27.82 6.05 -17.65
CA HIS A 16 -28.26 6.88 -18.77
C HIS A 16 -28.89 8.21 -18.29
N PHE A 17 -29.84 8.13 -17.38
CA PHE A 17 -30.51 9.30 -16.81
C PHE A 17 -29.51 10.27 -16.18
N PHE A 18 -28.64 9.76 -15.31
CA PHE A 18 -27.68 10.58 -14.58
C PHE A 18 -26.72 11.36 -15.49
N PHE A 19 -26.05 10.69 -16.42
CA PHE A 19 -25.10 11.35 -17.31
C PHE A 19 -25.76 12.30 -18.32
N ASN A 20 -27.01 12.01 -18.74
CA ASN A 20 -27.80 12.92 -19.56
C ASN A 20 -28.12 14.20 -18.79
N GLU A 21 -28.69 14.07 -17.58
CA GLU A 21 -29.08 15.22 -16.76
C GLU A 21 -27.86 16.00 -16.26
N LEU A 22 -26.76 15.33 -15.89
CA LEU A 22 -25.50 15.99 -15.54
C LEU A 22 -24.98 16.85 -16.69
N SER A 23 -25.06 16.33 -17.93
CA SER A 23 -24.64 17.09 -19.13
C SER A 23 -25.47 18.36 -19.31
N LYS A 24 -26.80 18.30 -19.10
CA LYS A 24 -27.69 19.46 -19.15
C LYS A 24 -27.42 20.44 -18.00
N TYR A 25 -27.16 19.92 -16.81
CA TYR A 25 -26.88 20.72 -15.63
C TYR A 25 -25.60 21.56 -15.79
N VAL A 26 -24.47 20.93 -16.16
CA VAL A 26 -23.18 21.65 -16.31
C VAL A 26 -23.21 22.66 -17.45
N LYS A 27 -24.08 22.47 -18.46
CA LYS A 27 -24.26 23.43 -19.53
C LYS A 27 -24.77 24.79 -19.03
N LYS A 28 -25.59 24.80 -17.96
CA LYS A 28 -26.12 26.03 -17.33
C LYS A 28 -25.00 26.89 -16.71
N TYR A 29 -23.85 26.28 -16.40
CA TYR A 29 -22.68 26.95 -15.81
C TYR A 29 -21.59 27.28 -16.83
N ASN A 30 -21.89 27.24 -18.11
CA ASN A 30 -20.94 27.51 -19.20
C ASN A 30 -19.67 26.62 -19.13
N CYS A 31 -19.79 25.39 -18.63
CA CYS A 31 -18.68 24.47 -18.57
C CYS A 31 -18.14 24.19 -19.98
N LEU A 32 -16.81 24.12 -20.08
CA LEU A 32 -16.13 23.85 -21.34
C LEU A 32 -16.31 22.36 -21.74
N TYR A 33 -16.06 21.48 -20.80
CA TYR A 33 -16.24 20.03 -20.95
C TYR A 33 -16.54 19.37 -19.60
N LEU A 34 -17.05 18.17 -19.66
CA LEU A 34 -17.23 17.28 -18.51
C LEU A 34 -16.27 16.09 -18.67
N ARG A 35 -15.39 15.88 -17.67
CA ARG A 35 -14.56 14.68 -17.57
C ARG A 35 -15.00 13.89 -16.35
N VAL A 36 -15.13 12.57 -16.52
CA VAL A 36 -15.46 11.62 -15.46
C VAL A 36 -14.52 10.43 -15.52
N ASP A 37 -14.20 9.90 -14.36
CA ASP A 37 -13.38 8.71 -14.16
C ASP A 37 -14.15 7.76 -13.22
N PRO A 38 -15.07 6.95 -13.76
CA PRO A 38 -15.86 6.01 -12.95
C PRO A 38 -14.98 4.99 -12.25
N TYR A 39 -15.24 4.78 -10.95
CA TYR A 39 -14.60 3.70 -10.20
C TYR A 39 -15.25 2.36 -10.51
N LEU A 40 -15.26 2.02 -11.81
CA LEU A 40 -15.95 0.89 -12.38
C LEU A 40 -14.92 -0.10 -12.96
N PRO A 41 -14.85 -1.33 -12.44
CA PRO A 41 -13.97 -2.36 -12.98
C PRO A 41 -14.28 -2.67 -14.44
N TYR A 42 -13.24 -2.86 -15.24
CA TYR A 42 -13.34 -3.31 -16.63
C TYR A 42 -12.89 -4.77 -16.75
N GLN A 43 -11.69 -5.06 -16.30
CA GLN A 43 -11.11 -6.40 -16.31
C GLN A 43 -10.41 -6.73 -15.00
N TYR A 44 -10.27 -8.00 -14.73
CA TYR A 44 -9.45 -8.54 -13.67
C TYR A 44 -8.23 -9.22 -14.28
N LEU A 45 -7.05 -8.88 -13.78
CA LEU A 45 -5.79 -9.45 -14.22
C LEU A 45 -5.11 -10.13 -13.02
N ASN A 46 -4.34 -11.18 -13.30
CA ASN A 46 -3.43 -11.69 -12.29
C ASN A 46 -2.25 -10.72 -12.09
N HIS A 47 -1.42 -11.01 -11.14
CA HIS A 47 -0.26 -10.18 -10.82
C HIS A 47 0.84 -10.15 -11.91
N ASP A 48 0.73 -10.93 -12.98
CA ASP A 48 1.61 -10.93 -14.15
C ASP A 48 0.99 -10.18 -15.34
N GLY A 49 -0.23 -9.63 -15.15
CA GLY A 49 -0.94 -8.83 -16.16
C GLY A 49 -1.76 -9.67 -17.14
N GLU A 50 -1.93 -10.97 -16.91
CA GLU A 50 -2.79 -11.82 -17.72
C GLU A 50 -4.24 -11.66 -17.29
N ILE A 51 -5.16 -11.54 -18.25
CA ILE A 51 -6.59 -11.38 -17.98
C ILE A 51 -7.14 -12.69 -17.39
N ILE A 52 -7.71 -12.60 -16.19
CA ILE A 52 -8.35 -13.71 -15.49
C ILE A 52 -9.88 -13.59 -15.42
N GLY A 53 -10.42 -12.45 -15.81
CA GLY A 53 -11.86 -12.24 -15.86
C GLY A 53 -12.25 -10.89 -16.46
N ASN A 54 -13.52 -10.80 -16.89
CA ASN A 54 -14.17 -9.57 -17.33
C ASN A 54 -15.20 -9.15 -16.29
N ALA A 55 -15.29 -7.86 -16.00
CA ALA A 55 -16.24 -7.33 -15.00
C ALA A 55 -17.66 -7.16 -15.54
N GLY A 56 -17.89 -7.42 -16.86
CA GLY A 56 -19.21 -7.33 -17.48
C GLY A 56 -19.66 -5.90 -17.82
N HIS A 57 -18.73 -4.95 -17.82
CA HIS A 57 -19.06 -3.53 -18.05
C HIS A 57 -18.72 -3.03 -19.47
N ASP A 58 -18.54 -3.91 -20.44
CA ASP A 58 -18.29 -3.54 -21.85
C ASP A 58 -19.41 -2.65 -22.42
N TRP A 59 -20.65 -2.86 -21.98
CA TRP A 59 -21.81 -2.06 -22.37
C TRP A 59 -21.66 -0.57 -22.01
N PHE A 60 -20.86 -0.26 -20.98
CA PHE A 60 -20.68 1.11 -20.47
C PHE A 60 -20.00 2.01 -21.50
N PHE A 61 -19.05 1.49 -22.26
CA PHE A 61 -18.36 2.25 -23.32
C PHE A 61 -19.36 2.70 -24.39
N ASN A 62 -20.18 1.78 -24.92
CA ASN A 62 -21.20 2.10 -25.90
C ASN A 62 -22.23 3.10 -25.35
N LYS A 63 -22.63 2.93 -24.08
CA LYS A 63 -23.55 3.84 -23.42
C LYS A 63 -23.01 5.25 -23.28
N MET A 64 -21.75 5.38 -22.91
CA MET A 64 -21.09 6.69 -22.81
C MET A 64 -20.94 7.36 -24.17
N GLU A 65 -20.63 6.59 -25.22
CA GLU A 65 -20.58 7.09 -26.60
C GLU A 65 -21.96 7.59 -27.07
N GLU A 66 -23.02 6.83 -26.85
CA GLU A 66 -24.43 7.25 -27.13
C GLU A 66 -24.77 8.58 -26.45
N LEU A 67 -24.25 8.81 -25.24
CA LEU A 67 -24.43 10.03 -24.47
C LEU A 67 -23.49 11.17 -24.92
N GLY A 68 -22.63 10.94 -25.91
CA GLY A 68 -21.69 11.91 -26.49
C GLY A 68 -20.43 12.13 -25.67
N PHE A 69 -20.03 11.14 -24.86
CA PHE A 69 -18.72 11.08 -24.25
C PHE A 69 -17.75 10.34 -25.17
N GLU A 70 -16.51 10.77 -25.16
CA GLU A 70 -15.39 10.12 -25.83
C GLU A 70 -14.52 9.46 -24.77
N HIS A 71 -14.13 8.20 -24.96
CA HIS A 71 -13.19 7.51 -24.10
C HIS A 71 -11.77 8.04 -24.38
N GLU A 72 -11.00 8.39 -23.34
CA GLU A 72 -9.65 8.96 -23.51
C GLU A 72 -8.57 7.91 -23.79
N GLY A 73 -8.94 6.66 -24.02
CA GLY A 73 -8.04 5.54 -24.31
C GLY A 73 -7.61 4.75 -23.08
N PHE A 74 -6.97 3.63 -23.34
CA PHE A 74 -6.48 2.71 -22.33
C PHE A 74 -5.02 3.03 -21.97
N HIS A 75 -4.84 4.08 -21.18
CA HIS A 75 -3.51 4.53 -20.77
C HIS A 75 -2.84 3.55 -19.79
N LYS A 76 -1.56 3.32 -20.02
CA LYS A 76 -0.63 2.69 -19.07
C LYS A 76 0.31 3.76 -18.49
N GLY A 77 0.95 3.46 -17.37
CA GLY A 77 1.84 4.38 -16.67
C GLY A 77 1.11 5.40 -15.79
N PHE A 78 1.89 6.29 -15.20
CA PHE A 78 1.39 7.36 -14.33
C PHE A 78 1.23 8.65 -15.13
N HIS A 79 0.05 9.24 -15.06
CA HIS A 79 -0.26 10.47 -15.80
C HIS A 79 -0.50 11.63 -14.82
N PRO A 80 0.01 12.85 -15.10
CA PRO A 80 -0.12 13.96 -14.15
C PRO A 80 -1.56 14.40 -13.83
N ILE A 81 -2.50 14.14 -14.74
CA ILE A 81 -3.89 14.61 -14.65
C ILE A 81 -4.88 13.46 -14.45
N LEU A 82 -4.62 12.31 -15.11
CA LEU A 82 -5.51 11.16 -15.07
C LEU A 82 -5.24 10.31 -13.83
N GLN A 83 -6.27 9.63 -13.35
CA GLN A 83 -6.11 8.67 -12.26
C GLN A 83 -5.47 7.37 -12.79
N VAL A 84 -4.79 6.65 -11.91
CA VAL A 84 -4.16 5.38 -12.25
C VAL A 84 -5.24 4.34 -12.55
N ARG A 85 -5.21 3.74 -13.74
CA ARG A 85 -6.23 2.78 -14.18
C ARG A 85 -6.13 1.40 -13.54
N TYR A 86 -4.95 1.01 -13.11
CA TYR A 86 -4.66 -0.33 -12.60
C TYR A 86 -4.43 -0.25 -11.10
N HIS A 87 -5.21 -1.00 -10.31
CA HIS A 87 -5.01 -1.10 -8.87
C HIS A 87 -4.67 -2.54 -8.49
N SER A 88 -3.64 -2.70 -7.67
CA SER A 88 -3.31 -3.99 -7.10
C SER A 88 -4.15 -4.21 -5.85
N VAL A 89 -4.96 -5.27 -5.83
CA VAL A 89 -5.97 -5.52 -4.82
C VAL A 89 -5.84 -6.95 -4.27
N LEU A 90 -5.75 -7.05 -2.95
CA LEU A 90 -5.80 -8.30 -2.23
C LEU A 90 -7.25 -8.56 -1.78
N ASP A 91 -7.82 -9.65 -2.26
CA ASP A 91 -9.13 -10.12 -1.80
C ASP A 91 -9.00 -10.71 -0.40
N LEU A 92 -9.85 -10.23 0.52
CA LEU A 92 -9.90 -10.65 1.93
C LEU A 92 -11.18 -11.43 2.25
N LYS A 93 -12.13 -11.49 1.33
CA LYS A 93 -13.45 -12.08 1.55
C LYS A 93 -13.31 -13.54 2.01
N ASP A 94 -13.98 -13.87 3.10
CA ASP A 94 -14.00 -15.19 3.70
C ASP A 94 -12.61 -15.75 4.07
N LYS A 95 -11.60 -14.90 4.24
CA LYS A 95 -10.22 -15.28 4.57
C LYS A 95 -9.85 -14.91 6.00
N SER A 96 -9.04 -15.75 6.61
CA SER A 96 -8.38 -15.45 7.88
C SER A 96 -6.97 -14.86 7.66
N SER A 97 -6.40 -14.27 8.71
CA SER A 97 -4.99 -13.83 8.72
C SER A 97 -4.02 -14.96 8.36
N LYS A 98 -4.37 -16.22 8.73
CA LYS A 98 -3.56 -17.40 8.38
C LYS A 98 -3.61 -17.69 6.88
N ASP A 99 -4.77 -17.54 6.25
CA ASP A 99 -4.94 -17.76 4.81
C ASP A 99 -4.18 -16.71 4.02
N ILE A 100 -4.27 -15.44 4.42
CA ILE A 100 -3.51 -14.36 3.82
C ILE A 100 -1.99 -14.61 3.95
N LEU A 101 -1.53 -14.94 5.15
CA LEU A 101 -0.12 -15.25 5.37
C LEU A 101 0.34 -16.47 4.55
N LYS A 102 -0.51 -17.48 4.38
CA LYS A 102 -0.22 -18.66 3.55
C LYS A 102 -0.09 -18.31 2.07
N GLY A 103 -0.92 -17.38 1.57
CA GLY A 103 -0.89 -16.91 0.18
C GLY A 103 0.31 -16.04 -0.18
N MET A 104 0.97 -15.41 0.79
CA MET A 104 2.16 -14.59 0.54
C MET A 104 3.32 -15.43 -0.01
N ASP A 105 4.21 -14.79 -0.78
CA ASP A 105 5.49 -15.39 -1.15
C ASP A 105 6.41 -15.61 0.07
N SER A 106 7.51 -16.33 -0.12
CA SER A 106 8.43 -16.66 0.97
C SER A 106 9.09 -15.43 1.60
N LEU A 107 9.38 -14.38 0.81
CA LEU A 107 10.01 -13.15 1.28
C LEU A 107 9.04 -12.34 2.15
N ARG A 108 7.79 -12.12 1.67
CA ARG A 108 6.76 -11.36 2.42
C ARG A 108 6.41 -12.10 3.70
N LYS A 109 6.18 -13.39 3.60
CA LYS A 109 5.90 -14.26 4.76
C LYS A 109 7.01 -14.18 5.82
N ARG A 110 8.27 -14.28 5.39
CA ARG A 110 9.44 -14.17 6.29
C ARG A 110 9.50 -12.80 6.95
N ASN A 111 9.38 -11.72 6.18
CA ASN A 111 9.49 -10.36 6.71
C ASN A 111 8.32 -10.01 7.62
N THR A 112 7.09 -10.39 7.28
CA THR A 112 5.91 -10.22 8.14
C THR A 112 6.06 -10.94 9.48
N LYS A 113 6.63 -12.16 9.50
CA LYS A 113 6.93 -12.88 10.75
C LYS A 113 8.11 -12.29 11.52
N LYS A 114 9.08 -11.72 10.80
CA LYS A 114 10.28 -11.14 11.40
C LYS A 114 9.98 -9.84 12.16
N VAL A 115 8.98 -9.08 11.71
CA VAL A 115 8.58 -7.81 12.31
C VAL A 115 8.42 -7.90 13.83
N GLN A 116 7.70 -8.92 14.31
CA GLN A 116 7.49 -9.13 15.74
C GLN A 116 8.80 -9.38 16.51
N LYS A 117 9.76 -10.08 15.88
CA LYS A 117 11.09 -10.39 16.48
C LYS A 117 12.07 -9.22 16.43
N ASN A 118 11.76 -8.17 15.72
CA ASN A 118 12.60 -6.98 15.57
C ASN A 118 12.16 -5.82 16.47
N GLY A 119 11.26 -6.04 17.42
CA GLY A 119 10.72 -5.00 18.30
C GLY A 119 9.92 -3.93 17.58
N VAL A 120 9.44 -4.21 16.33
CA VAL A 120 8.68 -3.23 15.54
C VAL A 120 7.22 -3.23 15.98
N LYS A 121 6.74 -2.08 16.40
CA LYS A 121 5.35 -1.80 16.77
C LYS A 121 4.67 -0.91 15.76
N VAL A 122 3.34 -0.88 15.78
CA VAL A 122 2.55 0.01 14.92
C VAL A 122 1.49 0.71 15.78
N ARG A 123 1.50 2.05 15.73
CA ARG A 123 0.47 2.92 16.28
C ARG A 123 -0.08 3.84 15.20
N PHE A 124 -1.19 4.51 15.47
CA PHE A 124 -1.74 5.51 14.56
C PHE A 124 -1.33 6.89 15.00
N LEU A 125 -0.95 7.73 14.03
CA LEU A 125 -0.59 9.12 14.26
C LEU A 125 -1.86 9.97 14.46
N SER A 126 -1.76 10.97 15.35
CA SER A 126 -2.70 12.05 15.51
C SER A 126 -2.44 13.18 14.48
N GLU A 127 -3.30 14.21 14.44
CA GLU A 127 -3.16 15.32 13.47
C GLU A 127 -1.86 16.11 13.68
N ASP A 128 -1.46 16.33 14.91
CA ASP A 128 -0.23 17.04 15.28
C ASP A 128 1.05 16.24 15.00
N GLU A 129 0.94 14.92 14.83
CA GLU A 129 2.04 14.03 14.48
C GLU A 129 2.18 13.80 12.96
N LEU A 130 1.30 14.33 12.12
CA LEU A 130 1.41 14.18 10.65
C LEU A 130 2.75 14.65 10.07
N PRO A 131 3.49 15.60 10.65
CA PRO A 131 4.84 15.91 10.18
C PRO A 131 5.79 14.70 10.14
N ILE A 132 5.60 13.70 11.03
CA ILE A 132 6.39 12.45 11.02
C ILE A 132 6.12 11.67 9.72
N PHE A 133 4.86 11.54 9.31
CA PHE A 133 4.53 10.91 8.03
C PHE A 133 5.12 11.71 6.85
N ARG A 134 5.04 13.05 6.90
CA ARG A 134 5.53 13.91 5.83
C ARG A 134 7.04 13.76 5.62
N SER A 135 7.83 13.67 6.69
CA SER A 135 9.28 13.47 6.56
C SER A 135 9.62 12.17 5.79
N PHE A 136 8.88 11.07 6.02
CA PHE A 136 9.05 9.83 5.25
C PHE A 136 8.65 9.97 3.78
N MET A 137 7.67 10.82 3.48
CA MET A 137 7.29 11.09 2.09
C MET A 137 8.34 11.91 1.36
N GLU A 138 8.92 12.92 2.00
CA GLU A 138 10.01 13.75 1.46
C GLU A 138 11.22 12.88 1.12
N ASP A 139 11.70 12.04 2.04
CA ASP A 139 12.79 11.08 1.81
C ASP A 139 12.49 10.16 0.61
N THR A 140 11.23 9.77 0.44
CA THR A 140 10.81 8.85 -0.62
C THR A 140 10.75 9.56 -1.97
N THR A 141 10.27 10.81 -2.02
CA THR A 141 10.20 11.62 -3.26
C THR A 141 11.57 11.98 -3.77
N GLU A 142 12.48 12.39 -2.90
CA GLU A 142 13.87 12.68 -3.25
C GLU A 142 14.59 11.45 -3.84
N THR A 143 14.28 10.25 -3.32
CA THR A 143 14.91 9.01 -3.77
C THR A 143 14.32 8.46 -5.06
N LYS A 144 13.02 8.68 -5.33
CA LYS A 144 12.28 8.04 -6.44
C LYS A 144 11.80 8.98 -7.53
N GLU A 145 12.11 10.27 -7.43
CA GLU A 145 11.79 11.31 -8.45
C GLU A 145 10.30 11.34 -8.87
N PHE A 146 9.36 11.09 -7.95
CA PHE A 146 7.94 11.23 -8.24
C PHE A 146 7.35 12.48 -7.57
N ALA A 147 6.33 13.08 -8.20
CA ALA A 147 5.62 14.22 -7.63
C ALA A 147 4.65 13.77 -6.55
N ASP A 148 4.94 14.14 -5.30
CA ASP A 148 4.01 13.95 -4.18
C ASP A 148 2.93 15.03 -4.15
N ARG A 149 1.92 14.83 -3.32
CA ARG A 149 0.91 15.84 -3.00
C ARG A 149 1.46 16.82 -1.96
N ASP A 150 0.94 18.04 -1.98
CA ASP A 150 1.27 19.04 -0.97
C ASP A 150 0.71 18.68 0.41
N ASP A 151 1.18 19.36 1.44
CA ASP A 151 0.76 19.13 2.82
C ASP A 151 -0.75 19.33 2.98
N SER A 152 -1.33 20.33 2.31
CA SER A 152 -2.76 20.63 2.41
C SER A 152 -3.64 19.45 1.97
N PHE A 153 -3.14 18.63 1.02
CA PHE A 153 -3.83 17.42 0.59
C PHE A 153 -4.00 16.41 1.74
N TYR A 154 -2.94 16.16 2.51
CA TYR A 154 -2.94 15.17 3.60
C TYR A 154 -3.67 15.70 4.83
N TYR A 155 -3.35 16.92 5.28
CA TYR A 155 -3.96 17.53 6.46
C TYR A 155 -5.47 17.75 6.31
N ASN A 156 -5.93 18.29 5.17
CA ASN A 156 -7.35 18.50 4.94
C ASN A 156 -8.13 17.17 4.92
N ARG A 157 -7.57 16.11 4.35
CA ARG A 157 -8.25 14.80 4.33
C ARG A 157 -8.27 14.15 5.70
N PHE A 158 -7.18 14.21 6.43
CA PHE A 158 -7.15 13.73 7.82
C PHE A 158 -8.23 14.42 8.66
N LYS A 159 -8.27 15.74 8.60
CA LYS A 159 -9.21 16.56 9.35
C LYS A 159 -10.68 16.32 8.98
N HIS A 160 -10.98 16.20 7.67
CA HIS A 160 -12.37 16.14 7.21
C HIS A 160 -12.91 14.72 7.10
N PHE A 161 -12.06 13.70 6.85
CA PHE A 161 -12.51 12.32 6.75
C PHE A 161 -12.44 11.55 8.08
N LYS A 162 -11.79 12.11 9.08
CA LYS A 162 -11.74 11.58 10.47
C LYS A 162 -11.34 10.10 10.51
N ASP A 163 -12.21 9.25 11.07
CA ASP A 163 -12.06 7.80 11.18
C ASP A 163 -11.91 7.04 9.85
N ARG A 164 -12.13 7.74 8.74
CA ARG A 164 -11.91 7.20 7.38
C ARG A 164 -10.51 7.45 6.83
N VAL A 165 -9.65 8.05 7.61
CA VAL A 165 -8.23 8.19 7.34
C VAL A 165 -7.43 7.66 8.51
N LEU A 166 -6.55 6.71 8.26
CA LEU A 166 -5.62 6.17 9.24
C LEU A 166 -4.19 6.37 8.76
N VAL A 167 -3.33 6.81 9.67
CA VAL A 167 -1.91 7.05 9.39
C VAL A 167 -1.07 6.19 10.35
N PRO A 168 -0.87 4.89 10.04
CA PRO A 168 -0.04 4.02 10.85
C PRO A 168 1.44 4.41 10.76
N LEU A 169 2.09 4.44 11.92
CA LEU A 169 3.52 4.59 12.12
C LEU A 169 4.10 3.27 12.62
N ALA A 170 5.06 2.72 11.90
CA ALA A 170 5.91 1.65 12.43
C ALA A 170 7.11 2.27 13.13
N TYR A 171 7.36 1.84 14.35
CA TYR A 171 8.43 2.34 15.20
C TYR A 171 9.03 1.23 16.04
N ILE A 172 10.22 1.47 16.61
CA ILE A 172 10.85 0.60 17.60
C ILE A 172 10.72 1.30 18.96
N ASP A 173 10.19 0.57 19.94
CA ASP A 173 10.24 0.92 21.35
C ASP A 173 11.47 0.24 21.94
N PHE A 174 12.53 0.99 22.21
CA PHE A 174 13.80 0.41 22.62
C PHE A 174 13.76 -0.20 24.02
N ASP A 175 12.98 0.34 24.94
CA ASP A 175 12.89 -0.23 26.30
C ASP A 175 12.33 -1.66 26.23
N GLU A 176 11.19 -1.84 25.53
CA GLU A 176 10.61 -3.16 25.36
C GLU A 176 11.48 -4.07 24.48
N TYR A 177 12.04 -3.54 23.38
CA TYR A 177 12.89 -4.35 22.49
C TYR A 177 14.15 -4.88 23.19
N ILE A 178 14.82 -4.04 23.99
CA ILE A 178 15.99 -4.45 24.77
C ILE A 178 15.59 -5.45 25.84
N GLU A 179 14.44 -5.29 26.48
CA GLU A 179 13.92 -6.27 27.45
C GLU A 179 13.66 -7.62 26.79
N GLU A 180 12.98 -7.65 25.63
CA GLU A 180 12.75 -8.87 24.84
C GLU A 180 14.08 -9.57 24.47
N LEU A 181 15.07 -8.83 24.00
CA LEU A 181 16.39 -9.35 23.66
C LEU A 181 17.13 -9.92 24.88
N ASN A 182 17.02 -9.28 26.04
CA ASN A 182 17.59 -9.79 27.28
C ASN A 182 16.90 -11.10 27.72
N ASN A 183 15.59 -11.18 27.62
CA ASN A 183 14.82 -12.41 27.90
C ASN A 183 15.22 -13.54 26.95
N GLU A 184 15.40 -13.26 25.65
CA GLU A 184 15.89 -14.25 24.67
C GLU A 184 17.31 -14.72 25.06
N ARG A 185 18.20 -13.80 25.45
CA ARG A 185 19.56 -14.13 25.90
C ARG A 185 19.56 -15.06 27.10
N ASP A 186 18.70 -14.84 28.07
CA ASP A 186 18.58 -15.69 29.25
C ASP A 186 18.11 -17.11 28.91
N VAL A 187 17.21 -17.26 27.95
CA VAL A 187 16.80 -18.58 27.43
C VAL A 187 17.95 -19.27 26.72
N LEU A 188 18.65 -18.56 25.83
CA LEU A 188 19.82 -19.10 25.12
C LEU A 188 20.93 -19.55 26.08
N ASN A 189 21.22 -18.76 27.14
CA ASN A 189 22.20 -19.14 28.18
C ASN A 189 21.79 -20.39 28.94
N LYS A 190 20.51 -20.54 29.30
CA LYS A 190 19.99 -21.76 29.95
C LYS A 190 20.18 -22.98 29.05
N ASP A 191 19.93 -22.85 27.75
CA ASP A 191 20.07 -23.97 26.81
C ASP A 191 21.56 -24.27 26.49
N LEU A 192 22.42 -23.25 26.45
CA LEU A 192 23.87 -23.43 26.35
C LEU A 192 24.40 -24.21 27.57
N ASN A 193 24.01 -23.85 28.80
CA ASN A 193 24.39 -24.55 30.00
C ASN A 193 23.95 -26.01 30.01
N LYS A 194 22.77 -26.33 29.46
CA LYS A 194 22.33 -27.72 29.27
C LYS A 194 23.22 -28.47 28.28
N ALA A 195 23.56 -27.85 27.13
CA ALA A 195 24.44 -28.46 26.14
C ALA A 195 25.85 -28.72 26.72
N LEU A 196 26.39 -27.80 27.53
CA LEU A 196 27.67 -27.98 28.20
C LEU A 196 27.65 -29.17 29.21
N LYS A 197 26.59 -29.28 30.01
CA LYS A 197 26.41 -30.43 30.92
C LYS A 197 26.26 -31.77 30.16
N ASP A 198 25.64 -31.75 28.96
CA ASP A 198 25.56 -32.95 28.13
C ASP A 198 26.93 -33.36 27.56
N ILE A 199 27.79 -32.38 27.22
CA ILE A 199 29.17 -32.62 26.78
C ILE A 199 29.99 -33.21 27.92
N GLU A 200 29.91 -32.64 29.14
CA GLU A 200 30.59 -33.16 30.32
C GLU A 200 30.23 -34.63 30.62
N LYS A 201 28.97 -34.98 30.46
CA LYS A 201 28.48 -36.39 30.68
C LYS A 201 28.88 -37.34 29.56
N ARG A 202 29.01 -36.83 28.34
CA ARG A 202 29.28 -37.62 27.10
C ARG A 202 30.24 -36.85 26.19
N PRO A 203 31.57 -36.86 26.45
CA PRO A 203 32.55 -36.08 25.69
C PRO A 203 32.60 -36.39 24.18
N ASP A 204 32.18 -37.58 23.75
CA ASP A 204 32.17 -37.97 22.35
C ASP A 204 30.89 -37.57 21.59
N ASN A 205 29.94 -36.86 22.25
CA ASN A 205 28.67 -36.48 21.68
C ASN A 205 28.80 -35.27 20.70
N LYS A 206 29.12 -35.52 19.44
CA LYS A 206 29.24 -34.50 18.37
C LYS A 206 27.98 -33.63 18.24
N LYS A 207 26.75 -34.17 18.50
CA LYS A 207 25.52 -33.36 18.43
C LYS A 207 25.46 -32.29 19.53
N ALA A 208 25.99 -32.58 20.71
CA ALA A 208 26.06 -31.61 21.81
C ALA A 208 27.04 -30.46 21.51
N TYR A 209 28.18 -30.77 20.88
CA TYR A 209 29.12 -29.75 20.41
C TYR A 209 28.51 -28.85 19.33
N ASN A 210 27.88 -29.43 18.30
CA ASN A 210 27.20 -28.64 17.25
C ASN A 210 26.08 -27.76 17.84
N LYS A 211 25.35 -28.26 18.83
CA LYS A 211 24.31 -27.49 19.52
C LYS A 211 24.94 -26.34 20.32
N LYS A 212 26.02 -26.57 21.06
CA LYS A 212 26.77 -25.53 21.77
C LYS A 212 27.23 -24.44 20.83
N ASP A 213 27.89 -24.80 19.71
CA ASP A 213 28.42 -23.84 18.76
C ASP A 213 27.31 -22.97 18.12
N ASN A 214 26.18 -23.60 17.78
CA ASN A 214 25.00 -22.89 17.26
C ASN A 214 24.41 -21.92 18.30
N LEU A 215 24.29 -22.35 19.56
CA LEU A 215 23.80 -21.51 20.66
C LEU A 215 24.76 -20.33 20.95
N GLN A 216 26.07 -20.56 20.87
CA GLN A 216 27.07 -19.48 21.02
C GLN A 216 26.91 -18.44 19.90
N GLN A 217 26.77 -18.87 18.63
CA GLN A 217 26.52 -17.95 17.52
C GLN A 217 25.23 -17.15 17.70
N GLN A 218 24.16 -17.76 18.23
CA GLN A 218 22.91 -17.06 18.52
C GLN A 218 23.08 -16.02 19.64
N LEU A 219 23.85 -16.35 20.70
CA LEU A 219 24.17 -15.42 21.80
C LEU A 219 24.98 -14.21 21.30
N ASP A 220 25.99 -14.46 20.47
CA ASP A 220 26.82 -13.39 19.89
C ASP A 220 25.97 -12.45 19.01
N ALA A 221 25.07 -13.02 18.16
CA ALA A 221 24.15 -12.24 17.35
C ALA A 221 23.12 -11.48 18.19
N ASN A 222 22.62 -12.07 19.29
CA ASN A 222 21.70 -11.40 20.22
C ASN A 222 22.39 -10.24 20.93
N GLN A 223 23.65 -10.41 21.38
CA GLN A 223 24.42 -9.35 22.01
C GLN A 223 24.65 -8.18 21.06
N GLN A 224 24.98 -8.45 19.79
CA GLN A 224 25.13 -7.40 18.78
C GLN A 224 23.84 -6.57 18.60
N LYS A 225 22.66 -7.23 18.61
CA LYS A 225 21.37 -6.53 18.54
C LYS A 225 21.11 -5.66 19.77
N ILE A 226 21.46 -6.15 20.96
CA ILE A 226 21.33 -5.37 22.21
C ILE A 226 22.21 -4.12 22.15
N ASP A 227 23.44 -4.26 21.69
CA ASP A 227 24.38 -3.14 21.60
C ASP A 227 23.93 -2.12 20.55
N GLU A 228 23.45 -2.58 19.37
CA GLU A 228 22.85 -1.73 18.34
C GLU A 228 21.62 -0.99 18.90
N ALA A 229 20.70 -1.71 19.56
CA ALA A 229 19.48 -1.11 20.12
C ALA A 229 19.80 -0.03 21.17
N LYS A 230 20.77 -0.28 22.05
CA LYS A 230 21.21 0.71 23.05
C LYS A 230 21.85 1.96 22.41
N ASN A 231 22.67 1.77 21.37
CA ASN A 231 23.27 2.88 20.63
C ASN A 231 22.21 3.73 19.94
N LEU A 232 21.22 3.10 19.29
CA LEU A 232 20.11 3.80 18.65
C LEU A 232 19.20 4.50 19.67
N GLN A 233 18.97 3.88 20.83
CA GLN A 233 18.23 4.51 21.93
C GLN A 233 18.93 5.77 22.44
N GLN A 234 20.26 5.76 22.53
CA GLN A 234 21.05 6.95 22.91
C GLN A 234 21.00 8.05 21.85
N GLU A 235 20.98 7.68 20.56
CA GLU A 235 20.94 8.62 19.43
C GLU A 235 19.54 9.23 19.25
N HIS A 236 18.46 8.46 19.41
CA HIS A 236 17.10 8.83 19.00
C HIS A 236 16.09 8.91 20.15
N GLY A 237 16.45 8.54 21.36
CA GLY A 237 15.48 8.35 22.45
C GLY A 237 14.80 6.99 22.38
N ASN A 238 13.73 6.81 23.15
CA ASN A 238 13.08 5.50 23.30
C ASN A 238 12.26 5.05 22.07
N GLU A 239 11.67 6.00 21.33
CA GLU A 239 10.87 5.70 20.13
C GLU A 239 11.62 6.09 18.86
N LEU A 240 11.90 5.12 17.99
CA LEU A 240 12.49 5.36 16.66
C LEU A 240 11.46 5.11 15.57
N PRO A 241 10.92 6.16 14.92
CA PRO A 241 10.12 6.02 13.70
C PRO A 241 10.91 5.40 12.55
N ILE A 242 10.34 4.38 11.87
CA ILE A 242 11.03 3.68 10.79
C ILE A 242 10.25 3.64 9.47
N SER A 243 8.93 3.75 9.52
CA SER A 243 8.07 3.78 8.33
C SER A 243 6.72 4.36 8.68
N ALA A 244 6.08 5.07 7.77
CA ALA A 244 4.70 5.53 7.92
C ALA A 244 3.89 5.31 6.64
N GLY A 245 2.57 5.20 6.79
CA GLY A 245 1.65 5.03 5.67
C GLY A 245 0.40 5.89 5.83
N TYR A 246 -0.25 6.22 4.73
CA TYR A 246 -1.49 6.98 4.68
C TYR A 246 -2.59 6.16 4.02
N PHE A 247 -3.68 5.90 4.74
CA PHE A 247 -4.73 5.00 4.32
C PHE A 247 -6.09 5.68 4.29
N PHE A 248 -6.86 5.36 3.25
CA PHE A 248 -8.29 5.67 3.22
C PHE A 248 -9.08 4.42 3.54
N ILE A 249 -10.14 4.60 4.35
CA ILE A 249 -11.02 3.52 4.78
C ILE A 249 -12.43 3.80 4.27
N ASN A 250 -13.03 2.83 3.60
CA ASN A 250 -14.43 2.86 3.24
C ASN A 250 -15.07 1.47 3.51
N PRO A 251 -16.40 1.31 3.44
CA PRO A 251 -17.05 0.04 3.76
C PRO A 251 -16.63 -1.15 2.86
N PHE A 252 -16.00 -0.89 1.73
CA PHE A 252 -15.68 -1.91 0.73
C PHE A 252 -14.19 -2.25 0.68
N GLU A 253 -13.34 -1.30 1.05
CA GLU A 253 -11.89 -1.49 0.95
C GLU A 253 -11.09 -0.59 1.91
N VAL A 254 -9.92 -1.08 2.28
CA VAL A 254 -8.83 -0.32 2.89
C VAL A 254 -7.84 0.03 1.79
N VAL A 255 -7.60 1.31 1.54
CA VAL A 255 -6.73 1.79 0.45
C VAL A 255 -5.41 2.30 1.00
N TYR A 256 -4.30 1.65 0.68
CA TYR A 256 -2.95 2.13 0.93
C TYR A 256 -2.58 3.20 -0.09
N TYR A 257 -2.80 4.47 0.24
CA TYR A 257 -2.65 5.58 -0.69
C TYR A 257 -1.19 5.99 -0.90
N ALA A 258 -0.43 6.13 0.18
CA ALA A 258 0.97 6.56 0.16
C ALA A 258 1.73 6.02 1.37
N GLY A 259 3.04 5.97 1.30
CA GLY A 259 3.88 5.62 2.44
C GLY A 259 5.36 5.69 2.12
N GLY A 260 6.14 5.89 3.17
CA GLY A 260 7.58 5.97 3.11
C GLY A 260 8.25 5.11 4.20
N THR A 261 9.51 4.79 3.97
CA THR A 261 10.33 3.98 4.88
C THR A 261 11.73 4.55 4.91
N SER A 262 12.28 4.73 6.10
CA SER A 262 13.68 5.13 6.27
C SER A 262 14.62 4.16 5.57
N ASN A 263 15.49 4.65 4.70
CA ASN A 263 16.49 3.85 4.02
C ASN A 263 17.49 3.27 5.02
N ARG A 264 17.89 4.02 6.04
CA ARG A 264 18.80 3.61 7.11
C ARG A 264 18.27 2.42 7.91
N TYR A 265 16.96 2.40 8.19
CA TYR A 265 16.31 1.41 9.07
C TYR A 265 15.45 0.38 8.31
N ARG A 266 15.65 0.24 7.01
CA ARG A 266 14.87 -0.70 6.16
C ARG A 266 14.96 -2.15 6.62
N HIS A 267 16.07 -2.55 7.25
CA HIS A 267 16.27 -3.92 7.73
C HIS A 267 15.34 -4.34 8.88
N TYR A 268 14.73 -3.38 9.59
CA TYR A 268 13.68 -3.63 10.59
C TYR A 268 12.32 -3.98 9.97
N ALA A 269 12.15 -3.80 8.66
CA ALA A 269 10.95 -4.18 7.92
C ALA A 269 9.65 -3.43 8.33
N GLY A 270 9.74 -2.14 8.68
CA GLY A 270 8.61 -1.32 9.13
C GLY A 270 7.44 -1.28 8.16
N SER A 271 7.69 -1.20 6.84
CA SER A 271 6.62 -1.24 5.83
C SER A 271 5.80 -2.53 5.88
N TYR A 272 6.43 -3.68 6.17
CA TYR A 272 5.71 -4.95 6.33
C TYR A 272 4.85 -4.96 7.58
N ALA A 273 5.30 -4.31 8.67
CA ALA A 273 4.52 -4.14 9.89
C ALA A 273 3.23 -3.35 9.60
N ILE A 274 3.35 -2.23 8.88
CA ILE A 274 2.22 -1.39 8.48
C ILE A 274 1.24 -2.18 7.62
N GLN A 275 1.73 -2.83 6.55
CA GLN A 275 0.85 -3.60 5.67
C GLN A 275 0.10 -4.70 6.46
N TRP A 276 0.82 -5.43 7.31
CA TRP A 276 0.22 -6.51 8.11
C TRP A 276 -0.80 -5.99 9.13
N LYS A 277 -0.51 -4.87 9.80
CA LYS A 277 -1.46 -4.22 10.71
C LYS A 277 -2.73 -3.81 9.99
N MET A 278 -2.61 -3.21 8.81
CA MET A 278 -3.77 -2.69 8.06
C MET A 278 -4.56 -3.80 7.34
N ILE A 279 -3.91 -4.89 6.92
CA ILE A 279 -4.62 -6.08 6.43
C ILE A 279 -5.45 -6.71 7.56
N ASN A 280 -4.88 -6.87 8.76
CA ASN A 280 -5.64 -7.38 9.91
C ASN A 280 -6.75 -6.41 10.33
N TYR A 281 -6.51 -5.09 10.29
CA TYR A 281 -7.56 -4.10 10.50
C TYR A 281 -8.76 -4.31 9.55
N ALA A 282 -8.50 -4.55 8.27
CA ALA A 282 -9.55 -4.81 7.30
C ALA A 282 -10.34 -6.10 7.65
N LEU A 283 -9.64 -7.19 7.99
CA LEU A 283 -10.25 -8.45 8.41
C LEU A 283 -11.12 -8.29 9.68
N GLU A 284 -10.60 -7.58 10.68
CA GLU A 284 -11.28 -7.33 11.97
C GLU A 284 -12.56 -6.50 11.80
N HIS A 285 -12.61 -5.63 10.75
CA HIS A 285 -13.77 -4.77 10.46
C HIS A 285 -14.68 -5.32 9.35
N GLY A 286 -14.45 -6.55 8.89
CA GLY A 286 -15.26 -7.18 7.85
C GLY A 286 -15.17 -6.48 6.49
N ILE A 287 -14.02 -5.87 6.17
CA ILE A 287 -13.78 -5.21 4.90
C ILE A 287 -13.14 -6.21 3.93
N ASP A 288 -13.83 -6.49 2.83
CA ASP A 288 -13.50 -7.59 1.92
C ASP A 288 -12.28 -7.33 1.01
N ARG A 289 -11.77 -6.09 0.94
CA ARG A 289 -10.66 -5.76 0.04
C ARG A 289 -9.59 -4.92 0.70
N TYR A 290 -8.33 -5.27 0.39
CA TYR A 290 -7.18 -4.43 0.69
C TYR A 290 -6.55 -3.97 -0.62
N ASN A 291 -6.66 -2.67 -0.89
CA ASN A 291 -6.20 -2.04 -2.11
C ASN A 291 -4.82 -1.42 -1.90
N PHE A 292 -3.79 -2.02 -2.48
CA PHE A 292 -2.43 -1.47 -2.49
C PHE A 292 -2.27 -0.24 -3.38
N TYR A 293 -3.38 0.24 -3.97
CA TYR A 293 -3.43 1.36 -4.89
C TYR A 293 -2.72 1.10 -6.24
N GLY A 294 -2.36 2.19 -6.95
CA GLY A 294 -1.97 2.17 -8.33
C GLY A 294 -0.73 1.37 -8.69
N VAL A 295 -0.78 0.76 -9.87
CA VAL A 295 0.37 0.25 -10.62
C VAL A 295 0.28 0.76 -12.05
N SER A 296 1.40 0.81 -12.78
CA SER A 296 1.48 1.36 -14.15
C SER A 296 0.61 0.61 -15.17
N GLY A 297 0.32 -0.69 -14.94
CA GLY A 297 -0.30 -1.58 -15.93
C GLY A 297 0.70 -2.05 -16.99
N ASP A 298 1.99 -1.72 -16.84
CA ASP A 298 3.09 -2.35 -17.55
C ASP A 298 3.71 -3.41 -16.63
N PHE A 299 3.59 -4.68 -17.02
CA PHE A 299 4.08 -5.82 -16.23
C PHE A 299 5.41 -6.36 -16.74
N SER A 300 6.09 -5.62 -17.63
CA SER A 300 7.42 -5.97 -18.12
C SER A 300 8.50 -5.78 -17.03
N GLU A 301 9.66 -6.37 -17.27
CA GLU A 301 10.81 -6.21 -16.36
C GLU A 301 11.38 -4.78 -16.37
N ASP A 302 11.10 -4.01 -17.43
CA ASP A 302 11.55 -2.63 -17.62
C ASP A 302 10.51 -1.59 -17.14
N ALA A 303 9.39 -2.04 -16.53
CA ALA A 303 8.34 -1.13 -16.03
C ALA A 303 8.91 -0.15 -15.00
N GLU A 304 8.49 1.12 -15.10
CA GLU A 304 8.93 2.20 -14.19
C GLU A 304 8.65 1.90 -12.71
N ASP A 305 7.64 1.07 -12.43
CA ASP A 305 7.23 0.67 -11.08
C ASP A 305 7.43 -0.84 -10.80
N VAL A 306 8.32 -1.52 -11.53
CA VAL A 306 8.58 -2.97 -11.39
C VAL A 306 8.82 -3.42 -9.95
N GLY A 307 9.52 -2.61 -9.15
CA GLY A 307 9.74 -2.88 -7.72
C GLY A 307 8.46 -2.83 -6.89
N VAL A 308 7.55 -1.91 -7.23
CA VAL A 308 6.23 -1.77 -6.59
C VAL A 308 5.32 -2.93 -6.98
N ILE A 309 5.29 -3.29 -8.25
CA ILE A 309 4.54 -4.46 -8.75
C ILE A 309 5.03 -5.73 -8.04
N LYS A 310 6.35 -5.99 -8.01
CA LYS A 310 6.94 -7.14 -7.30
C LYS A 310 6.62 -7.14 -5.81
N PHE A 311 6.58 -5.96 -5.17
CA PHE A 311 6.18 -5.85 -3.76
C PHE A 311 4.73 -6.30 -3.56
N LYS A 312 3.79 -5.79 -4.34
CA LYS A 312 2.35 -6.06 -4.24
C LYS A 312 2.02 -7.51 -4.64
N LYS A 313 2.62 -8.01 -5.72
CA LYS A 313 2.56 -9.42 -6.16
C LYS A 313 2.90 -10.39 -5.03
N GLY A 314 3.90 -10.08 -4.24
CA GLY A 314 4.34 -10.94 -3.13
C GLY A 314 3.31 -11.13 -2.02
N TYR A 315 2.29 -10.26 -1.93
CA TYR A 315 1.11 -10.44 -1.06
C TYR A 315 0.01 -11.29 -1.72
N ASN A 316 0.23 -11.80 -2.93
CA ASN A 316 -0.77 -12.47 -3.75
C ASN A 316 -1.96 -11.56 -4.12
N ALA A 317 -1.66 -10.29 -4.39
CA ALA A 317 -2.65 -9.33 -4.83
C ALA A 317 -2.81 -9.41 -6.36
N ASP A 318 -4.04 -9.48 -6.83
CA ASP A 318 -4.40 -9.38 -8.25
C ASP A 318 -4.53 -7.92 -8.67
N VAL A 319 -4.82 -7.68 -9.95
CA VAL A 319 -4.95 -6.33 -10.48
C VAL A 319 -6.36 -6.10 -11.03
N ILE A 320 -6.97 -4.99 -10.63
CA ILE A 320 -8.21 -4.49 -11.22
C ILE A 320 -7.86 -3.39 -12.21
N GLU A 321 -8.26 -3.58 -13.45
CA GLU A 321 -8.24 -2.56 -14.48
C GLU A 321 -9.60 -1.86 -14.50
N TYR A 322 -9.61 -0.53 -14.41
CA TYR A 322 -10.83 0.28 -14.44
C TYR A 322 -11.15 0.77 -15.85
N VAL A 323 -12.38 1.15 -16.11
CA VAL A 323 -12.83 1.65 -17.43
C VAL A 323 -12.06 2.88 -17.90
N GLY A 324 -11.50 3.69 -16.99
CA GLY A 324 -10.72 4.89 -17.29
C GLY A 324 -11.58 6.14 -17.51
N ASP A 325 -10.99 7.12 -18.16
CA ASP A 325 -11.53 8.47 -18.29
C ASP A 325 -12.42 8.62 -19.53
N PHE A 326 -13.52 9.34 -19.35
CA PHE A 326 -14.43 9.75 -20.41
C PHE A 326 -14.58 11.26 -20.42
N ILE A 327 -14.55 11.87 -21.60
CA ILE A 327 -14.68 13.31 -21.77
C ILE A 327 -15.84 13.64 -22.69
N LYS A 328 -16.64 14.65 -22.32
CA LYS A 328 -17.72 15.18 -23.16
C LYS A 328 -17.55 16.68 -23.32
N PRO A 329 -17.31 17.16 -24.54
CA PRO A 329 -17.35 18.58 -24.86
C PRO A 329 -18.76 19.15 -24.63
N ILE A 330 -18.90 20.13 -23.74
CA ILE A 330 -20.17 20.82 -23.48
C ILE A 330 -20.30 22.03 -24.39
N ASN A 331 -19.25 22.85 -24.49
CA ASN A 331 -19.12 23.93 -25.46
C ASN A 331 -18.14 23.51 -26.56
N LYS A 332 -18.66 22.86 -27.61
CA LYS A 332 -17.82 22.25 -28.66
C LYS A 332 -16.88 23.26 -29.36
N PRO A 333 -17.30 24.49 -29.76
CA PRO A 333 -16.37 25.45 -30.39
C PRO A 333 -15.23 25.86 -29.46
N MET A 334 -15.56 26.20 -28.23
CA MET A 334 -14.54 26.62 -27.24
C MET A 334 -13.62 25.46 -26.85
N TYR A 335 -14.15 24.23 -26.79
CA TYR A 335 -13.32 23.04 -26.51
C TYR A 335 -12.34 22.76 -27.65
N ALA A 336 -12.74 22.96 -28.90
CA ALA A 336 -11.85 22.83 -30.07
C ALA A 336 -10.67 23.84 -29.99
N ILE A 337 -10.98 25.10 -29.65
CA ILE A 337 -9.94 26.14 -29.43
C ILE A 337 -9.01 25.76 -28.29
N TYR A 338 -9.56 25.31 -27.15
CA TYR A 338 -8.77 24.86 -25.99
C TYR A 338 -7.80 23.73 -26.36
N ASN A 339 -8.28 22.72 -27.12
CA ASN A 339 -7.44 21.61 -27.55
C ASN A 339 -6.35 22.05 -28.55
N ALA A 340 -6.66 22.98 -29.44
CA ALA A 340 -5.64 23.55 -30.34
C ALA A 340 -4.55 24.28 -29.57
N LEU A 341 -4.92 25.10 -28.59
CA LEU A 341 -3.96 25.83 -27.74
C LEU A 341 -3.12 24.87 -26.85
N LYS A 342 -3.72 23.78 -26.37
CA LYS A 342 -3.01 22.77 -25.58
C LYS A 342 -1.95 22.03 -26.41
N LYS A 343 -2.22 21.77 -27.69
CA LYS A 343 -1.26 21.16 -28.62
C LYS A 343 -0.08 22.08 -28.95
N LEU A 344 -0.29 23.41 -28.94
CA LEU A 344 0.78 24.39 -29.18
C LEU A 344 1.70 24.60 -27.97
N LYS A 345 1.30 24.18 -26.76
CA LYS A 345 2.09 24.27 -25.52
C LYS A 345 2.90 23.01 -25.19
N LYS A 346 2.72 21.94 -25.96
CA LYS A 346 3.55 20.73 -25.93
C LYS A 346 4.67 20.81 -26.97
#